data_6e280d876ff19a3f9ed63fdf52b15bf5
#
_entry.id   6e280d876ff19a3f9ed63fdf52b15bf5
#
_cell.length_a   1.000
_cell.length_b   1.000
_cell.length_c   1.000
_cell.angle_alpha   90.00
_cell.angle_beta   90.00
_cell.angle_gamma   90.00
#
_symmetry.space_group_name_H-M   'P 1'
#
loop_
_entity.id
_entity.type
_entity.pdbx_description
1 polymer ?
#
loop_
_entity_poly.entity_id
_entity_poly.type
_entity_poly.pdbx_seq_one_letter_code
_entity_poly.pdbx_strand_id
1 'polypeptide(L)'
;MSRGSAGGDPVYRNTHTAGVRLENRHMSLPTRRQVLRAGGASLVAALAGCSGEGSSYSSDVPSGPSPDELVTDYDHLQLRNDAESAIFRNAARDDEQTESSYPDDFLVTTDEERADVEFAAEPDGVDEARAFIDQTDFDEQTLVITQHRTDACHRVKLLYVTHPPDSVVHLDFCRSLRAASVECSVEDRHVVASLVRLPYSSEGESSWGHGGGSSCRLPPSLRTETEDA
;
A
#
# COMPACT_ATOMS: atom_id res chain seq x y z
N MET A 1 34.59 47.23 29.39
CA MET A 1 34.46 48.35 28.42
C MET A 1 33.64 47.80 27.27
N SER A 2 32.49 48.16 27.18
CA SER A 2 31.68 49.22 26.67
C SER A 2 30.58 48.70 25.76
N ARG A 3 29.34 48.89 26.17
CA ARG A 3 28.18 49.38 25.40
C ARG A 3 27.68 48.51 24.24
N GLY A 4 26.46 47.98 24.18
CA GLY A 4 25.18 48.64 24.49
C GLY A 4 24.55 49.17 23.23
N SER A 5 23.52 48.52 22.69
CA SER A 5 22.49 49.26 21.93
C SER A 5 21.20 48.46 21.83
N ALA A 6 20.16 49.11 22.30
CA ALA A 6 18.77 48.75 22.26
C ALA A 6 18.14 49.26 20.94
N GLY A 7 17.05 48.65 20.55
CA GLY A 7 16.15 49.12 19.50
C GLY A 7 15.22 47.96 19.15
N GLY A 8 13.97 47.89 19.40
CA GLY A 8 12.92 48.87 19.29
C GLY A 8 11.81 48.12 18.58
N ASP A 9 10.77 47.67 19.32
CA ASP A 9 9.57 47.04 18.76
C ASP A 9 8.75 48.05 17.93
N PRO A 10 8.20 47.64 16.77
CA PRO A 10 7.11 48.38 16.17
C PRO A 10 5.76 47.94 16.71
N VAL A 11 5.13 48.83 17.41
CA VAL A 11 3.71 48.80 17.84
C VAL A 11 2.84 48.77 16.56
N TYR A 12 2.11 47.66 16.37
CA TYR A 12 1.07 47.60 15.36
C TYR A 12 -0.26 48.04 15.94
N ARG A 13 -0.75 49.17 15.46
CA ARG A 13 -2.03 49.81 15.81
C ARG A 13 -3.17 49.05 15.14
N ASN A 14 -4.09 48.53 15.95
CA ASN A 14 -5.38 48.02 15.53
C ASN A 14 -6.26 49.18 15.04
N THR A 15 -6.68 49.15 13.80
CA THR A 15 -7.76 50.00 13.27
C THR A 15 -9.06 49.17 13.18
N HIS A 16 -10.09 49.76 13.72
CA HIS A 16 -11.47 49.35 13.75
C HIS A 16 -12.01 48.74 12.46
N THR A 17 -12.68 47.60 12.57
CA THR A 17 -13.57 47.14 11.52
C THR A 17 -14.97 46.92 12.09
N ALA A 18 -15.93 47.54 11.40
CA ALA A 18 -17.33 47.63 11.69
C ALA A 18 -17.99 46.27 11.87
N GLY A 19 -18.92 46.23 12.83
CA GLY A 19 -19.76 45.06 13.11
C GLY A 19 -20.69 44.71 11.96
N VAL A 20 -20.55 43.52 11.42
CA VAL A 20 -21.55 42.90 10.59
C VAL A 20 -22.43 42.05 11.48
N ARG A 21 -23.66 42.47 11.64
CA ARG A 21 -24.74 41.78 12.34
C ARG A 21 -25.14 40.56 11.51
N LEU A 22 -24.70 39.37 11.89
CA LEU A 22 -25.16 38.12 11.28
C LEU A 22 -26.57 37.82 11.81
N GLU A 23 -27.54 38.07 10.96
CA GLU A 23 -28.92 37.58 11.16
C GLU A 23 -28.90 36.03 11.05
N ASN A 24 -29.21 35.42 12.17
CA ASN A 24 -29.29 33.96 12.35
C ASN A 24 -30.56 33.45 11.62
N ARG A 25 -30.42 33.16 10.31
CA ARG A 25 -31.47 32.43 9.57
C ARG A 25 -31.31 30.96 9.92
N HIS A 26 -32.21 30.45 10.74
CA HIS A 26 -32.44 29.05 10.93
C HIS A 26 -32.76 28.39 9.56
N MET A 27 -31.74 27.84 8.90
CA MET A 27 -31.95 26.89 7.81
C MET A 27 -32.39 25.57 8.41
N SER A 28 -33.68 25.30 8.41
CA SER A 28 -34.20 23.96 8.67
C SER A 28 -33.81 23.06 7.49
N LEU A 29 -32.98 22.07 7.78
CA LEU A 29 -32.60 21.05 6.78
C LEU A 29 -33.87 20.27 6.36
N PRO A 30 -34.12 20.12 5.06
CA PRO A 30 -35.28 19.35 4.59
C PRO A 30 -35.17 17.89 4.98
N THR A 31 -36.22 17.32 5.54
CA THR A 31 -36.25 15.90 5.90
C THR A 31 -36.25 15.03 4.63
N ARG A 32 -35.69 13.82 4.72
CA ARG A 32 -35.67 12.84 3.59
C ARG A 32 -36.99 12.62 2.89
N ARG A 33 -38.11 12.83 3.58
CA ARG A 33 -39.47 12.73 3.03
C ARG A 33 -39.85 13.91 2.14
N GLN A 34 -39.24 15.09 2.33
CA GLN A 34 -39.54 16.27 1.49
C GLN A 34 -38.77 16.24 0.18
N VAL A 35 -37.59 15.63 0.14
CA VAL A 35 -36.77 15.47 -1.08
C VAL A 35 -37.44 14.49 -2.07
N LEU A 36 -38.16 13.46 -1.58
CA LEU A 36 -38.82 12.47 -2.43
C LEU A 36 -40.15 12.97 -3.07
N ARG A 37 -40.72 14.10 -2.60
CA ARG A 37 -41.95 14.65 -3.16
C ARG A 37 -41.72 15.71 -4.23
N ALA A 38 -40.51 16.22 -4.38
CA ALA A 38 -40.17 17.23 -5.38
C ALA A 38 -39.58 16.63 -6.69
N GLY A 39 -39.33 15.32 -6.75
CA GLY A 39 -38.71 14.64 -7.89
C GLY A 39 -39.63 14.00 -8.91
N GLY A 40 -40.95 14.27 -8.82
CA GLY A 40 -41.97 13.53 -9.55
C GLY A 40 -42.60 14.18 -10.75
N ALA A 41 -42.00 15.14 -11.44
CA ALA A 41 -42.58 15.66 -12.69
C ALA A 41 -41.55 16.42 -13.52
N SER A 42 -40.72 15.77 -14.30
CA SER A 42 -40.15 16.29 -15.58
C SER A 42 -38.92 15.43 -16.02
N LEU A 43 -39.15 14.21 -16.48
CA LEU A 43 -38.17 13.47 -17.26
C LEU A 43 -38.87 12.54 -18.27
N VAL A 44 -39.65 13.15 -19.16
CA VAL A 44 -40.11 12.50 -20.38
C VAL A 44 -39.91 13.47 -21.53
N ALA A 45 -38.68 13.65 -22.00
CA ALA A 45 -38.39 14.15 -23.34
C ALA A 45 -36.87 14.25 -23.53
N ALA A 46 -36.15 13.15 -23.74
CA ALA A 46 -34.85 13.13 -24.44
C ALA A 46 -34.38 11.67 -24.68
N LEU A 47 -35.26 10.84 -25.27
CA LEU A 47 -34.82 9.57 -25.87
C LEU A 47 -35.06 9.64 -27.38
N ALA A 48 -34.43 10.63 -28.03
CA ALA A 48 -34.36 10.66 -29.49
C ALA A 48 -32.93 11.00 -29.87
N GLY A 49 -32.21 10.03 -30.35
CA GLY A 49 -31.04 10.24 -31.20
C GLY A 49 -29.69 10.05 -30.57
N CYS A 50 -29.28 8.80 -30.43
CA CYS A 50 -27.90 8.39 -30.68
C CYS A 50 -27.92 6.92 -31.11
N SER A 51 -28.29 6.68 -32.36
CA SER A 51 -27.85 5.50 -33.10
C SER A 51 -26.39 5.77 -33.54
N GLY A 52 -25.48 5.89 -32.55
CA GLY A 52 -24.06 5.78 -32.77
C GLY A 52 -23.73 4.29 -32.72
N GLU A 53 -23.11 3.80 -33.78
CA GLU A 53 -22.50 2.49 -33.85
C GLU A 53 -21.84 2.18 -32.52
N GLY A 54 -22.44 1.28 -31.78
CA GLY A 54 -21.91 0.79 -30.53
C GLY A 54 -20.59 0.11 -30.81
N SER A 55 -19.51 0.84 -30.57
CA SER A 55 -18.30 0.19 -30.12
C SER A 55 -18.70 -0.55 -28.86
N SER A 56 -18.96 -1.83 -28.97
CA SER A 56 -18.94 -2.74 -27.86
C SER A 56 -17.51 -2.67 -27.32
N TYR A 57 -17.30 -1.73 -26.41
CA TYR A 57 -16.25 -1.91 -25.43
C TYR A 57 -16.71 -3.15 -24.67
N SER A 58 -16.23 -4.30 -25.11
CA SER A 58 -16.06 -5.42 -24.21
C SER A 58 -15.29 -4.81 -23.07
N SER A 59 -15.96 -4.58 -21.96
CA SER A 59 -15.30 -4.51 -20.68
C SER A 59 -14.75 -5.92 -20.48
N ASP A 60 -13.64 -6.22 -21.13
CA ASP A 60 -12.72 -7.21 -20.64
C ASP A 60 -12.30 -6.64 -19.28
N VAL A 61 -13.12 -6.92 -18.28
CA VAL A 61 -12.68 -6.90 -16.89
C VAL A 61 -11.41 -7.73 -16.96
N PRO A 62 -10.23 -7.18 -16.63
CA PRO A 62 -9.02 -7.96 -16.64
C PRO A 62 -9.35 -9.21 -15.84
N SER A 63 -9.44 -10.33 -16.50
CA SER A 63 -9.57 -11.62 -15.86
C SER A 63 -8.39 -11.63 -14.90
N GLY A 64 -8.64 -11.79 -13.60
CA GLY A 64 -7.53 -11.88 -12.66
C GLY A 64 -6.52 -12.92 -13.16
N PRO A 65 -5.37 -13.08 -12.49
CA PRO A 65 -4.34 -14.01 -12.93
C PRO A 65 -4.93 -15.40 -13.18
N SER A 66 -4.37 -16.10 -14.17
CA SER A 66 -4.73 -17.49 -14.45
C SER A 66 -4.21 -18.40 -13.32
N PRO A 67 -4.92 -19.49 -12.97
CA PRO A 67 -4.39 -20.49 -12.04
C PRO A 67 -3.04 -21.07 -12.48
N ASP A 68 -2.78 -21.16 -13.77
CA ASP A 68 -1.51 -21.68 -14.33
C ASP A 68 -0.32 -20.72 -14.12
N GLU A 69 -0.59 -19.48 -13.79
CA GLU A 69 0.42 -18.45 -13.47
C GLU A 69 0.78 -18.40 -11.98
N LEU A 70 0.05 -19.15 -11.13
CA LEU A 70 0.31 -19.18 -9.71
C LEU A 70 1.60 -19.89 -9.37
N VAL A 71 2.43 -19.23 -8.57
CA VAL A 71 3.55 -19.85 -7.87
C VAL A 71 3.02 -20.30 -6.51
N THR A 72 3.01 -21.60 -6.25
CA THR A 72 2.47 -22.18 -5.00
C THR A 72 3.56 -22.76 -4.10
N ASP A 73 4.74 -23.02 -4.66
CA ASP A 73 5.87 -23.67 -3.97
C ASP A 73 6.92 -22.61 -3.62
N TYR A 74 6.54 -21.67 -2.77
CA TYR A 74 7.44 -20.64 -2.26
C TYR A 74 7.48 -20.68 -0.73
N ASP A 75 8.63 -20.26 -0.16
CA ASP A 75 8.74 -20.02 1.27
C ASP A 75 8.45 -18.54 1.57
N HIS A 76 7.79 -18.28 2.69
CA HIS A 76 7.42 -16.93 3.10
C HIS A 76 7.70 -16.71 4.58
N LEU A 77 8.46 -15.67 4.89
CA LEU A 77 8.68 -15.16 6.23
C LEU A 77 8.24 -13.70 6.33
N GLN A 78 7.68 -13.31 7.46
CA GLN A 78 7.23 -11.94 7.68
C GLN A 78 7.75 -11.40 9.01
N LEU A 79 8.29 -10.19 8.97
CA LEU A 79 8.71 -9.41 10.14
C LEU A 79 7.80 -8.21 10.32
N ARG A 80 7.65 -7.77 11.57
CA ARG A 80 6.96 -6.52 11.89
C ARG A 80 7.85 -5.68 12.80
N ASN A 81 8.13 -4.46 12.37
CA ASN A 81 8.71 -3.42 13.21
C ASN A 81 7.59 -2.51 13.72
N ASP A 82 7.48 -2.40 15.04
CA ASP A 82 6.48 -1.56 15.71
C ASP A 82 6.87 -0.05 15.66
N ALA A 83 7.93 0.28 14.95
CA ALA A 83 8.31 1.64 14.60
C ALA A 83 8.04 1.91 13.11
N GLU A 84 7.98 3.19 12.73
CA GLU A 84 7.79 3.61 11.34
C GLU A 84 9.05 3.43 10.47
N SER A 85 10.17 3.03 11.08
CA SER A 85 11.45 2.83 10.37
C SER A 85 11.47 1.53 9.57
N ALA A 86 12.13 1.55 8.42
CA ALA A 86 12.37 0.38 7.60
C ALA A 86 13.09 -0.73 8.39
N ILE A 87 12.82 -1.98 8.06
CA ILE A 87 13.54 -3.16 8.61
C ILE A 87 14.79 -3.43 7.78
N PHE A 88 14.71 -3.25 6.48
CA PHE A 88 15.81 -3.44 5.53
C PHE A 88 16.14 -2.13 4.83
N ARG A 89 17.42 -1.94 4.50
CA ARG A 89 17.93 -0.87 3.65
C ARG A 89 18.90 -1.39 2.64
N ASN A 90 19.08 -0.68 1.55
CA ASN A 90 20.11 -0.99 0.56
C ASN A 90 21.41 -0.29 0.96
N ALA A 91 22.46 -1.10 1.26
CA ALA A 91 23.78 -0.61 1.65
C ALA A 91 24.52 0.15 0.53
N ALA A 92 24.20 -0.16 -0.74
CA ALA A 92 24.80 0.49 -1.88
C ALA A 92 24.23 1.89 -2.18
N ARG A 93 23.13 2.28 -1.50
CA ARG A 93 22.55 3.63 -1.65
C ARG A 93 23.22 4.61 -0.70
N ASP A 94 23.66 5.74 -1.24
CA ASP A 94 24.17 6.84 -0.44
C ASP A 94 23.07 7.42 0.46
N ASP A 95 23.44 7.81 1.68
CA ASP A 95 22.51 8.38 2.69
C ASP A 95 21.75 9.62 2.19
N GLU A 96 22.27 10.36 1.21
CA GLU A 96 21.58 11.50 0.58
C GLU A 96 20.34 11.10 -0.25
N GLN A 97 20.23 9.84 -0.68
CA GLN A 97 19.07 9.31 -1.39
C GLN A 97 18.06 8.65 -0.45
N THR A 98 18.37 8.56 0.82
CA THR A 98 17.55 7.85 1.85
C THR A 98 16.34 8.67 2.31
N GLU A 99 16.14 9.91 1.82
CA GLU A 99 14.91 10.69 2.07
C GLU A 99 13.68 10.16 1.30
N SER A 100 13.76 8.95 0.73
CA SER A 100 12.58 8.29 0.20
C SER A 100 11.57 8.06 1.33
N SER A 101 10.37 8.60 1.18
CA SER A 101 9.27 8.39 2.14
C SER A 101 8.81 6.93 2.22
N TYR A 102 9.36 6.05 1.40
CA TYR A 102 9.00 4.63 1.32
C TYR A 102 10.21 3.75 1.65
N PRO A 103 10.02 2.65 2.41
CA PRO A 103 11.05 1.65 2.62
C PRO A 103 11.53 1.06 1.29
N ASP A 104 12.79 0.62 1.25
CA ASP A 104 13.34 -0.07 0.09
C ASP A 104 12.72 -1.46 -0.06
N ASP A 105 12.48 -1.85 -1.31
CA ASP A 105 12.13 -3.20 -1.70
C ASP A 105 13.30 -3.81 -2.49
N PHE A 106 13.44 -5.13 -2.48
CA PHE A 106 14.57 -5.82 -3.11
C PHE A 106 14.09 -6.98 -3.96
N LEU A 107 14.70 -7.14 -5.11
CA LEU A 107 14.80 -8.38 -5.85
C LEU A 107 16.26 -8.82 -5.72
N VAL A 108 16.48 -9.97 -5.13
CA VAL A 108 17.81 -10.53 -4.89
C VAL A 108 17.93 -11.82 -5.68
N THR A 109 18.80 -11.83 -6.67
CA THR A 109 19.04 -12.95 -7.58
C THR A 109 20.45 -13.48 -7.52
N THR A 110 21.33 -12.77 -6.79
CA THR A 110 22.75 -13.12 -6.66
C THR A 110 23.27 -12.90 -5.24
N ASP A 111 24.36 -13.54 -4.89
CA ASP A 111 25.07 -13.30 -3.63
C ASP A 111 25.63 -11.87 -3.52
N GLU A 112 25.93 -11.22 -4.65
CA GLU A 112 26.39 -9.83 -4.67
C GLU A 112 25.27 -8.90 -4.25
N GLU A 113 24.07 -9.05 -4.83
CA GLU A 113 22.88 -8.27 -4.46
C GLU A 113 22.44 -8.55 -3.01
N ARG A 114 22.63 -9.79 -2.54
CA ARG A 114 22.37 -10.15 -1.14
C ARG A 114 23.24 -9.33 -0.19
N ALA A 115 24.51 -9.07 -0.54
CA ALA A 115 25.42 -8.30 0.30
C ALA A 115 25.00 -6.84 0.48
N ASP A 116 24.15 -6.31 -0.42
CA ASP A 116 23.59 -4.96 -0.34
C ASP A 116 22.35 -4.89 0.58
N VAL A 117 21.80 -6.02 1.03
CA VAL A 117 20.65 -6.06 1.94
C VAL A 117 21.14 -5.95 3.39
N GLU A 118 20.89 -4.82 4.02
CA GLU A 118 21.23 -4.59 5.43
C GLU A 118 19.98 -4.48 6.30
N PHE A 119 20.08 -4.98 7.54
CA PHE A 119 19.06 -4.74 8.55
C PHE A 119 19.22 -3.33 9.13
N ALA A 120 18.24 -2.47 8.94
CA ALA A 120 18.15 -1.13 9.50
C ALA A 120 17.47 -1.11 10.87
N ALA A 121 16.71 -2.17 11.21
CA ALA A 121 16.08 -2.38 12.51
C ALA A 121 16.15 -3.86 12.88
N GLU A 122 16.02 -4.14 14.18
CA GLU A 122 16.07 -5.51 14.72
C GLU A 122 14.75 -5.86 15.44
N PRO A 123 13.64 -6.05 14.70
CA PRO A 123 12.39 -6.49 15.27
C PRO A 123 12.47 -7.96 15.74
N ASP A 124 11.42 -8.40 16.45
CA ASP A 124 11.30 -9.82 16.78
C ASP A 124 11.35 -10.68 15.51
N GLY A 125 12.10 -11.80 15.57
CA GLY A 125 12.28 -12.72 14.44
C GLY A 125 13.41 -12.34 13.48
N VAL A 126 14.22 -11.34 13.79
CA VAL A 126 15.35 -10.90 12.94
C VAL A 126 16.37 -12.02 12.69
N ASP A 127 16.66 -12.86 13.70
CA ASP A 127 17.59 -13.99 13.54
C ASP A 127 17.05 -15.05 12.58
N GLU A 128 15.74 -15.30 12.59
CA GLU A 128 15.09 -16.18 11.63
C GLU A 128 15.15 -15.60 10.22
N ALA A 129 14.99 -14.29 10.08
CA ALA A 129 15.11 -13.62 8.78
C ALA A 129 16.55 -13.66 8.24
N ARG A 130 17.56 -13.48 9.11
CA ARG A 130 18.97 -13.67 8.71
C ARG A 130 19.21 -15.09 8.19
N ALA A 131 18.75 -16.10 8.95
CA ALA A 131 18.89 -17.49 8.54
C ALA A 131 18.11 -17.78 7.23
N PHE A 132 16.94 -17.17 7.03
CA PHE A 132 16.15 -17.31 5.81
C PHE A 132 16.92 -16.77 4.60
N ILE A 133 17.52 -15.58 4.72
CA ILE A 133 18.32 -14.96 3.65
C ILE A 133 19.59 -15.80 3.39
N ASP A 134 20.30 -16.21 4.45
CA ASP A 134 21.55 -16.96 4.36
C ASP A 134 21.40 -18.37 3.77
N GLN A 135 20.21 -18.96 3.87
CA GLN A 135 19.88 -20.29 3.33
C GLN A 135 19.33 -20.24 1.90
N THR A 136 19.16 -19.05 1.32
CA THR A 136 18.70 -18.92 -0.07
C THR A 136 19.86 -19.29 -1.01
N ASP A 137 19.60 -20.26 -1.88
CA ASP A 137 20.52 -20.68 -2.95
C ASP A 137 20.18 -19.90 -4.23
N PHE A 138 20.95 -18.85 -4.51
CA PHE A 138 20.67 -17.97 -5.64
C PHE A 138 20.97 -18.59 -7.01
N ASP A 139 21.62 -19.74 -7.07
CA ASP A 139 21.75 -20.50 -8.31
C ASP A 139 20.40 -21.16 -8.72
N GLU A 140 19.54 -21.46 -7.74
CA GLU A 140 18.26 -22.15 -7.95
C GLU A 140 17.04 -21.34 -7.51
N GLN A 141 17.21 -20.26 -6.73
CA GLN A 141 16.16 -19.53 -6.07
C GLN A 141 16.28 -18.01 -6.26
N THR A 142 15.20 -17.32 -6.08
CA THR A 142 15.15 -15.85 -6.05
C THR A 142 14.51 -15.40 -4.75
N LEU A 143 15.04 -14.35 -4.15
CA LEU A 143 14.49 -13.74 -2.95
C LEU A 143 13.88 -12.36 -3.27
N VAL A 144 12.61 -12.19 -2.93
CA VAL A 144 11.93 -10.89 -2.99
C VAL A 144 11.68 -10.41 -1.57
N ILE A 145 12.09 -9.18 -1.26
CA ILE A 145 11.83 -8.53 0.02
C ILE A 145 10.99 -7.30 -0.24
N THR A 146 9.79 -7.25 0.35
CA THR A 146 8.91 -6.08 0.27
C THR A 146 8.69 -5.50 1.64
N GLN A 147 8.53 -4.18 1.73
CA GLN A 147 8.28 -3.51 2.98
C GLN A 147 7.06 -2.59 2.89
N HIS A 148 6.06 -2.85 3.69
CA HIS A 148 4.79 -2.14 3.68
C HIS A 148 4.62 -1.31 4.95
N ARG A 149 4.35 -0.02 4.79
CA ARG A 149 3.85 0.80 5.90
C ARG A 149 2.38 0.48 6.16
N THR A 150 2.07 0.26 7.41
CA THR A 150 0.71 0.01 7.87
C THR A 150 0.49 0.67 9.24
N ASP A 151 -0.75 0.77 9.69
CA ASP A 151 -1.01 1.11 11.08
C ASP A 151 -0.96 -0.14 11.98
N ALA A 152 -0.87 0.09 13.30
CA ALA A 152 -0.76 -0.99 14.27
C ALA A 152 -1.96 -1.95 14.27
N CYS A 153 -3.14 -1.50 13.85
CA CYS A 153 -4.38 -2.29 13.86
C CYS A 153 -4.55 -3.18 12.63
N HIS A 154 -3.74 -2.99 11.60
CA HIS A 154 -3.79 -3.81 10.40
C HIS A 154 -2.64 -4.80 10.32
N ARG A 155 -2.91 -5.92 9.68
CA ARG A 155 -1.90 -6.88 9.20
C ARG A 155 -1.87 -6.85 7.69
N VAL A 156 -0.68 -7.01 7.16
CA VAL A 156 -0.42 -7.27 5.75
C VAL A 156 -0.32 -8.79 5.57
N LYS A 157 -0.91 -9.33 4.53
CA LYS A 157 -0.86 -10.74 4.18
C LYS A 157 -0.49 -10.87 2.71
N LEU A 158 0.47 -11.74 2.40
CA LEU A 158 0.68 -12.20 1.04
C LEU A 158 -0.55 -13.05 0.65
N LEU A 159 -1.20 -12.68 -0.44
CA LEU A 159 -2.44 -13.30 -0.89
C LEU A 159 -2.16 -14.39 -1.93
N TYR A 160 -1.34 -14.07 -2.91
CA TYR A 160 -0.83 -14.99 -3.93
C TYR A 160 0.42 -14.41 -4.60
N VAL A 161 1.14 -15.28 -5.27
CA VAL A 161 2.28 -14.94 -6.14
C VAL A 161 1.97 -15.44 -7.53
N THR A 162 2.24 -14.64 -8.55
CA THR A 162 2.11 -15.04 -9.95
C THR A 162 3.39 -14.79 -10.72
N HIS A 163 3.66 -15.64 -11.70
CA HIS A 163 4.74 -15.49 -12.64
C HIS A 163 4.22 -15.87 -14.05
N PRO A 164 3.57 -14.93 -14.75
CA PRO A 164 3.12 -15.19 -16.11
C PRO A 164 4.31 -15.46 -17.04
N PRO A 165 4.15 -16.31 -18.08
CA PRO A 165 5.17 -16.50 -19.08
C PRO A 165 5.60 -15.17 -19.71
N ASP A 166 6.92 -14.99 -19.88
CA ASP A 166 7.52 -13.77 -20.44
C ASP A 166 7.20 -12.46 -19.68
N SER A 167 6.86 -12.58 -18.41
CA SER A 167 6.53 -11.44 -17.53
C SER A 167 7.28 -11.51 -16.21
N VAL A 168 7.28 -10.40 -15.48
CA VAL A 168 7.89 -10.32 -14.16
C VAL A 168 7.05 -11.04 -13.11
N VAL A 169 7.69 -11.53 -12.07
CA VAL A 169 6.99 -12.04 -10.90
C VAL A 169 6.17 -10.93 -10.23
N HIS A 170 4.97 -11.26 -9.80
CA HIS A 170 4.09 -10.33 -9.12
C HIS A 170 3.58 -10.91 -7.80
N LEU A 171 3.72 -10.13 -6.73
CA LEU A 171 3.25 -10.47 -5.39
C LEU A 171 2.01 -9.64 -5.06
N ASP A 172 0.90 -10.28 -4.73
CA ASP A 172 -0.32 -9.58 -4.35
C ASP A 172 -0.54 -9.67 -2.84
N PHE A 173 -0.72 -8.52 -2.23
CA PHE A 173 -0.93 -8.41 -0.79
C PHE A 173 -2.32 -7.92 -0.47
N CYS A 174 -2.80 -8.24 0.72
CA CYS A 174 -3.99 -7.63 1.24
C CYS A 174 -3.77 -7.10 2.66
N ARG A 175 -4.58 -6.13 3.04
CA ARG A 175 -4.58 -5.56 4.37
C ARG A 175 -5.90 -5.85 5.06
N SER A 176 -5.82 -6.44 6.26
CA SER A 176 -6.98 -6.75 7.08
C SER A 176 -6.75 -6.36 8.53
N LEU A 177 -7.83 -6.14 9.27
CA LEU A 177 -7.74 -5.87 10.69
C LEU A 177 -7.09 -7.04 11.45
N ARG A 178 -6.32 -6.71 12.47
CA ARG A 178 -5.82 -7.67 13.46
C ARG A 178 -6.99 -8.15 14.34
N ALA A 179 -6.76 -9.22 15.08
CA ALA A 179 -7.77 -9.73 16.01
C ALA A 179 -8.20 -8.65 17.02
N ALA A 180 -9.48 -8.62 17.35
CA ALA A 180 -10.03 -7.63 18.30
C ALA A 180 -9.40 -7.67 19.71
N SER A 181 -8.68 -8.75 20.04
CA SER A 181 -7.94 -8.89 21.29
C SER A 181 -6.58 -8.18 21.29
N VAL A 182 -6.14 -7.68 20.15
CA VAL A 182 -4.86 -6.94 20.03
C VAL A 182 -5.13 -5.47 20.29
N GLU A 183 -4.52 -4.95 21.35
CA GLU A 183 -4.53 -3.51 21.61
C GLU A 183 -3.69 -2.80 20.55
N CYS A 184 -4.26 -1.82 19.89
CA CYS A 184 -3.59 -1.08 18.82
C CYS A 184 -4.20 0.30 18.63
N SER A 185 -3.43 1.20 18.03
CA SER A 185 -3.88 2.51 17.58
C SER A 185 -3.69 2.63 16.06
N VAL A 186 -4.64 3.20 15.36
CA VAL A 186 -4.50 3.52 13.94
C VAL A 186 -3.54 4.69 13.68
N GLU A 187 -3.17 5.43 14.72
CA GLU A 187 -2.19 6.52 14.66
C GLU A 187 -0.75 5.98 14.71
N ASP A 188 -0.56 4.81 15.32
CA ASP A 188 0.75 4.16 15.41
C ASP A 188 1.11 3.53 14.06
N ARG A 189 2.28 3.88 13.55
CA ARG A 189 2.78 3.41 12.26
C ARG A 189 3.81 2.32 12.45
N HIS A 190 3.62 1.23 11.73
CA HIS A 190 4.48 0.07 11.71
C HIS A 190 4.99 -0.19 10.29
N VAL A 191 6.11 -0.89 10.18
CA VAL A 191 6.59 -1.46 8.92
C VAL A 191 6.50 -2.98 9.01
N VAL A 192 5.96 -3.58 7.96
CA VAL A 192 5.87 -5.04 7.79
C VAL A 192 6.71 -5.41 6.59
N ALA A 193 7.77 -6.21 6.81
CA ALA A 193 8.56 -6.78 5.73
C ALA A 193 8.11 -8.21 5.44
N SER A 194 7.98 -8.55 4.17
CA SER A 194 7.71 -9.90 3.68
C SER A 194 8.90 -10.36 2.85
N LEU A 195 9.49 -11.47 3.24
CA LEU A 195 10.56 -12.17 2.52
C LEU A 195 9.90 -13.36 1.82
N VAL A 196 10.01 -13.41 0.51
CA VAL A 196 9.43 -14.47 -0.32
C VAL A 196 10.55 -15.11 -1.13
N ARG A 197 10.83 -16.37 -0.88
CA ARG A 197 11.82 -17.16 -1.60
C ARG A 197 11.10 -18.01 -2.65
N LEU A 198 11.39 -17.71 -3.91
CA LEU A 198 10.79 -18.35 -5.07
C LEU A 198 11.61 -19.58 -5.46
N PRO A 199 10.97 -20.67 -5.95
CA PRO A 199 11.63 -21.94 -6.26
C PRO A 199 12.31 -21.96 -7.63
N TYR A 200 12.76 -20.82 -8.13
CA TYR A 200 13.47 -20.69 -9.40
C TYR A 200 14.41 -19.50 -9.37
N SER A 201 15.48 -19.58 -10.14
CA SER A 201 16.40 -18.47 -10.36
C SER A 201 15.84 -17.51 -11.40
N SER A 202 15.88 -16.22 -11.09
CA SER A 202 15.52 -15.11 -11.99
C SER A 202 16.76 -14.34 -12.40
N GLU A 203 17.87 -15.02 -12.63
CA GLU A 203 19.15 -14.39 -13.03
C GLU A 203 18.94 -13.54 -14.29
N GLY A 204 19.33 -12.26 -14.20
CA GLY A 204 19.13 -11.27 -15.26
C GLY A 204 17.78 -10.57 -15.25
N GLU A 205 16.83 -10.92 -14.41
CA GLU A 205 15.65 -10.11 -14.14
C GLU A 205 16.01 -8.92 -13.27
N SER A 206 15.62 -7.74 -13.71
CA SER A 206 15.88 -6.49 -12.98
C SER A 206 14.62 -5.86 -12.40
N SER A 207 13.48 -6.50 -12.56
CA SER A 207 12.19 -5.94 -12.15
C SER A 207 11.22 -7.02 -11.67
N TRP A 208 10.35 -6.62 -10.78
CA TRP A 208 9.25 -7.40 -10.25
C TRP A 208 8.12 -6.44 -9.88
N GLY A 209 6.92 -6.95 -9.60
CA GLY A 209 5.79 -6.14 -9.23
C GLY A 209 5.15 -6.57 -7.92
N HIS A 210 4.55 -5.63 -7.22
CA HIS A 210 3.66 -5.96 -6.13
C HIS A 210 2.41 -5.11 -6.17
N GLY A 211 1.31 -5.70 -5.74
CA GLY A 211 0.03 -5.04 -5.58
C GLY A 211 -0.48 -5.16 -4.15
N GLY A 212 -1.53 -4.41 -3.84
CA GLY A 212 -2.16 -4.54 -2.54
C GLY A 212 -3.56 -3.96 -2.50
N GLY A 213 -4.44 -4.60 -1.74
CA GLY A 213 -5.82 -4.19 -1.57
C GLY A 213 -6.32 -4.30 -0.14
N SER A 214 -7.52 -3.76 0.09
CA SER A 214 -8.24 -3.90 1.36
C SER A 214 -9.07 -5.20 1.43
N SER A 215 -9.19 -5.92 0.32
CA SER A 215 -9.90 -7.21 0.25
C SER A 215 -8.89 -8.35 0.29
N CYS A 216 -9.02 -9.23 1.28
CA CYS A 216 -8.22 -10.45 1.37
C CYS A 216 -8.95 -11.66 0.75
N ARG A 217 -9.74 -11.43 -0.27
CA ARG A 217 -10.37 -12.49 -1.08
C ARG A 217 -9.55 -12.69 -2.35
N LEU A 218 -9.35 -13.93 -2.72
CA LEU A 218 -8.76 -14.28 -4.00
C LEU A 218 -9.63 -13.73 -5.15
N PRO A 219 -9.01 -13.31 -6.25
CA PRO A 219 -9.77 -12.95 -7.45
C PRO A 219 -10.63 -14.14 -7.93
N PRO A 220 -11.74 -13.89 -8.61
CA PRO A 220 -12.66 -14.96 -9.04
C PRO A 220 -11.98 -16.08 -9.82
N SER A 221 -10.98 -15.75 -10.65
CA SER A 221 -10.22 -16.70 -11.44
C SER A 221 -9.42 -17.72 -10.62
N LEU A 222 -9.09 -17.38 -9.37
CA LEU A 222 -8.29 -18.22 -8.46
C LEU A 222 -9.13 -18.90 -7.36
N ARG A 223 -10.45 -18.71 -7.36
CA ARG A 223 -11.33 -19.36 -6.39
C ARG A 223 -11.70 -20.74 -6.86
N THR A 224 -11.71 -21.69 -5.93
CA THR A 224 -12.34 -22.98 -6.16
C THR A 224 -13.85 -22.86 -5.95
N GLU A 225 -14.65 -23.62 -6.70
CA GLU A 225 -16.13 -23.62 -6.63
C GLU A 225 -16.70 -23.84 -5.21
N THR A 226 -15.87 -24.34 -4.29
CA THR A 226 -16.24 -24.60 -2.89
C THR A 226 -16.18 -23.36 -2.00
N GLU A 227 -15.58 -22.26 -2.43
CA GLU A 227 -15.48 -21.03 -1.63
C GLU A 227 -16.66 -20.07 -1.81
N ASP A 228 -17.51 -20.31 -2.80
CA ASP A 228 -18.70 -19.47 -3.12
C ASP A 228 -20.03 -20.08 -2.59
N ALA A 229 -19.99 -21.12 -1.74
CA ALA A 229 -21.18 -21.80 -1.22
C ALA A 229 -21.57 -21.39 0.21
#